data_e1869f6329fd0dbb0ec07365e4756a2d
#
_entry.id   e1869f6329fd0dbb0ec07365e4756a2d
#
_cell.length_a   1.000
_cell.length_b   1.000
_cell.length_c   1.000
_cell.angle_alpha   90.00
_cell.angle_beta   90.00
_cell.angle_gamma   90.00
#
_symmetry.space_group_name_H-M   'P 1'
#
loop_
_entity.id
_entity.type
_entity.pdbx_description
1 polymer ?
#
loop_
_entity_poly.entity_id
_entity_poly.type
_entity_poly.pdbx_seq_one_letter_code
_entity_poly.pdbx_strand_id
1 'polypeptide(L)'
;SLIFWQIAAICEKYDSSLKTPIKNLPEEALDDILNGTDERLQIKNESLGTSNYFLSFDGLIKYIEIQQQSDASSQAQKWAGQFVTTATCPLCEGHRLNKEALHYRIAGKNIADLADMDISELYEWVNHVEEYLSPQQRKIAAEILKEIRNRLHFLVDVGLDYLSLNRASATLSGGESQRIRLATQIGSQLVNVLYILDEPSIGLHLSLIHISEPTRL
;
A
#
# COMPACT_ATOMS: atom_id res chain seq x y z
N SER A 1 -14.09 -29.96 5.43
CA SER A 1 -13.56 -29.02 4.41
C SER A 1 -12.81 -29.83 3.35
N LEU A 2 -12.98 -29.48 2.07
CA LEU A 2 -12.33 -30.15 0.94
C LEU A 2 -10.81 -30.19 1.07
N ILE A 3 -10.22 -29.08 1.54
CA ILE A 3 -8.78 -28.93 1.76
C ILE A 3 -8.21 -29.99 2.70
N PHE A 4 -8.92 -30.32 3.79
CA PHE A 4 -8.45 -31.37 4.71
C PHE A 4 -8.35 -32.73 4.04
N TRP A 5 -9.26 -33.04 3.10
CA TRP A 5 -9.20 -34.30 2.36
C TRP A 5 -8.05 -34.32 1.34
N GLN A 6 -7.78 -33.18 0.71
CA GLN A 6 -6.65 -33.03 -0.20
C GLN A 6 -5.32 -33.19 0.55
N ILE A 7 -5.16 -32.52 1.69
CA ILE A 7 -3.96 -32.67 2.54
C ILE A 7 -3.84 -34.10 3.09
N ALA A 8 -4.95 -34.73 3.47
CA ALA A 8 -4.91 -36.13 3.91
C ALA A 8 -4.42 -37.07 2.79
N ALA A 9 -4.88 -36.87 1.55
CA ALA A 9 -4.44 -37.67 0.41
C ALA A 9 -2.94 -37.46 0.11
N ILE A 10 -2.42 -36.22 0.27
CA ILE A 10 -0.97 -35.97 0.16
C ILE A 10 -0.21 -36.68 1.27
N CYS A 11 -0.68 -36.59 2.52
CA CYS A 11 -0.03 -37.30 3.64
C CYS A 11 -0.02 -38.81 3.41
N GLU A 12 -1.12 -39.41 2.92
CA GLU A 12 -1.19 -40.86 2.59
C GLU A 12 -0.18 -41.23 1.50
N LYS A 13 0.01 -40.40 0.47
CA LYS A 13 1.01 -40.62 -0.61
C LYS A 13 2.44 -40.79 -0.04
N TYR A 14 2.74 -40.11 1.06
CA TYR A 14 4.05 -40.12 1.70
C TYR A 14 4.06 -40.95 3.01
N ASP A 15 3.23 -41.95 3.14
CA ASP A 15 3.12 -42.84 4.32
C ASP A 15 2.96 -42.10 5.64
N SER A 16 2.31 -40.94 5.59
CA SER A 16 2.08 -40.04 6.74
C SER A 16 0.57 -39.85 6.98
N SER A 17 0.21 -39.11 8.03
CA SER A 17 -1.18 -38.82 8.35
C SER A 17 -1.34 -37.36 8.81
N LEU A 18 -2.59 -36.86 8.85
CA LEU A 18 -2.88 -35.52 9.39
C LEU A 18 -2.47 -35.34 10.87
N LYS A 19 -2.20 -36.43 11.60
CA LYS A 19 -1.71 -36.39 12.98
C LYS A 19 -0.19 -36.37 13.08
N THR A 20 0.52 -36.60 11.97
CA THR A 20 1.98 -36.57 11.95
C THR A 20 2.47 -35.14 12.20
N PRO A 21 3.36 -34.90 13.17
CA PRO A 21 3.93 -33.58 13.41
C PRO A 21 4.64 -33.06 12.16
N ILE A 22 4.51 -31.78 11.84
CA ILE A 22 5.09 -31.17 10.62
C ILE A 22 6.59 -31.44 10.51
N LYS A 23 7.32 -31.40 11.65
CA LYS A 23 8.77 -31.68 11.68
C LYS A 23 9.17 -33.10 11.24
N ASN A 24 8.20 -34.01 11.22
CA ASN A 24 8.40 -35.42 10.86
C ASN A 24 7.87 -35.74 9.44
N LEU A 25 7.27 -34.75 8.77
CA LEU A 25 6.87 -34.92 7.37
C LEU A 25 8.11 -34.87 6.45
N PRO A 26 8.14 -35.70 5.40
CA PRO A 26 9.13 -35.54 4.33
C PRO A 26 9.07 -34.15 3.71
N GLU A 27 10.22 -33.63 3.28
CA GLU A 27 10.32 -32.29 2.67
C GLU A 27 9.43 -32.18 1.42
N GLU A 28 9.38 -33.24 0.61
CA GLU A 28 8.53 -33.33 -0.58
C GLU A 28 7.02 -33.25 -0.23
N ALA A 29 6.59 -33.90 0.87
CA ALA A 29 5.21 -33.82 1.34
C ALA A 29 4.84 -32.41 1.81
N LEU A 30 5.80 -31.74 2.47
CA LEU A 30 5.61 -30.36 2.93
C LEU A 30 5.53 -29.39 1.73
N ASP A 31 6.35 -29.62 0.71
CA ASP A 31 6.32 -28.81 -0.52
C ASP A 31 4.99 -28.98 -1.26
N ASP A 32 4.53 -30.23 -1.48
CA ASP A 32 3.22 -30.51 -2.07
C ASP A 32 2.05 -29.88 -1.28
N ILE A 33 2.13 -29.82 0.05
CA ILE A 33 1.13 -29.19 0.89
C ILE A 33 1.16 -27.65 0.78
N LEU A 34 2.33 -27.04 0.73
CA LEU A 34 2.48 -25.60 0.70
C LEU A 34 2.26 -25.01 -0.70
N ASN A 35 2.93 -25.58 -1.70
CA ASN A 35 2.98 -25.05 -3.06
C ASN A 35 2.00 -25.74 -4.02
N GLY A 36 1.46 -26.91 -3.62
CA GLY A 36 0.57 -27.69 -4.46
C GLY A 36 1.27 -28.75 -5.28
N THR A 37 0.49 -29.59 -5.94
CA THR A 37 0.98 -30.64 -6.82
C THR A 37 0.16 -30.74 -8.10
N ASP A 38 0.83 -30.94 -9.23
CA ASP A 38 0.17 -31.18 -10.53
C ASP A 38 -0.43 -32.61 -10.62
N GLU A 39 -0.09 -33.48 -9.68
CA GLU A 39 -0.62 -34.81 -9.64
C GLU A 39 -2.09 -34.82 -9.23
N ARG A 40 -2.85 -35.72 -9.86
CA ARG A 40 -4.26 -35.93 -9.48
C ARG A 40 -4.33 -36.76 -8.22
N LEU A 41 -4.73 -36.12 -7.12
CA LEU A 41 -4.91 -36.75 -5.82
C LEU A 41 -6.22 -37.56 -5.80
N GLN A 42 -6.15 -38.84 -5.46
CA GLN A 42 -7.32 -39.65 -5.23
C GLN A 42 -7.89 -39.40 -3.85
N ILE A 43 -9.09 -38.81 -3.78
CA ILE A 43 -9.77 -38.55 -2.52
C ILE A 43 -10.72 -39.69 -2.22
N LYS A 44 -10.48 -40.38 -1.12
CA LYS A 44 -11.37 -41.42 -0.57
C LYS A 44 -12.38 -40.75 0.39
N ASN A 45 -13.63 -40.71 0.00
CA ASN A 45 -14.68 -40.21 0.87
C ASN A 45 -15.91 -41.18 0.87
N GLU A 46 -16.06 -41.89 1.95
CA GLU A 46 -17.20 -42.80 2.16
C GLU A 46 -18.53 -42.07 2.17
N SER A 47 -18.58 -40.82 2.55
CA SER A 47 -19.81 -40.01 2.65
C SER A 47 -20.38 -39.58 1.29
N LEU A 48 -19.60 -39.63 0.20
CA LEU A 48 -20.02 -39.24 -1.15
C LEU A 48 -20.43 -40.40 -2.04
N GLY A 49 -20.37 -41.64 -1.53
CA GLY A 49 -20.87 -42.83 -2.22
C GLY A 49 -20.11 -43.29 -3.47
N THR A 50 -19.00 -42.60 -3.82
CA THR A 50 -18.19 -42.90 -4.97
C THR A 50 -16.70 -42.82 -4.61
N SER A 51 -15.97 -43.89 -4.89
CA SER A 51 -14.60 -44.11 -4.39
C SER A 51 -13.48 -43.45 -5.20
N ASN A 52 -13.76 -42.68 -6.25
CA ASN A 52 -12.73 -42.20 -7.18
C ASN A 52 -12.94 -40.77 -7.63
N TYR A 53 -12.79 -39.80 -6.70
CA TYR A 53 -12.61 -38.39 -7.08
C TYR A 53 -11.13 -38.08 -7.20
N PHE A 54 -10.74 -37.58 -8.38
CA PHE A 54 -9.40 -37.06 -8.62
C PHE A 54 -9.46 -35.55 -8.64
N LEU A 55 -8.72 -34.89 -7.73
CA LEU A 55 -8.62 -33.44 -7.66
C LEU A 55 -7.16 -33.02 -7.66
N SER A 56 -6.87 -31.92 -8.32
CA SER A 56 -5.61 -31.19 -8.16
C SER A 56 -5.62 -30.41 -6.86
N PHE A 57 -4.46 -30.13 -6.30
CA PHE A 57 -4.31 -29.28 -5.13
C PHE A 57 -3.34 -28.17 -5.44
N ASP A 58 -3.80 -26.94 -5.43
CA ASP A 58 -3.02 -25.75 -5.78
C ASP A 58 -2.11 -25.23 -4.63
N GLY A 59 -2.14 -25.89 -3.48
CA GLY A 59 -1.33 -25.53 -2.31
C GLY A 59 -2.02 -24.58 -1.32
N LEU A 60 -1.54 -24.62 -0.08
CA LEU A 60 -2.06 -23.75 1.00
C LEU A 60 -1.71 -22.27 0.77
N ILE A 61 -0.54 -21.98 0.20
CA ILE A 61 -0.12 -20.60 -0.08
C ILE A 61 -1.10 -19.95 -1.03
N LYS A 62 -1.39 -20.59 -2.16
CA LYS A 62 -2.37 -20.07 -3.14
C LYS A 62 -3.78 -20.00 -2.58
N TYR A 63 -4.15 -20.94 -1.72
CA TYR A 63 -5.43 -20.86 -1.03
C TYR A 63 -5.54 -19.61 -0.14
N ILE A 64 -4.49 -19.27 0.63
CA ILE A 64 -4.44 -18.06 1.46
C ILE A 64 -4.50 -16.80 0.58
N GLU A 65 -3.76 -16.78 -0.54
CA GLU A 65 -3.78 -15.67 -1.51
C GLU A 65 -5.20 -15.41 -2.06
N ILE A 66 -5.91 -16.47 -2.44
CA ILE A 66 -7.30 -16.37 -2.92
C ILE A 66 -8.23 -15.81 -1.83
N GLN A 67 -8.05 -16.23 -0.57
CA GLN A 67 -8.87 -15.72 0.55
C GLN A 67 -8.56 -14.25 0.89
N GLN A 68 -7.45 -13.69 0.43
CA GLN A 68 -7.14 -12.26 0.57
C GLN A 68 -7.80 -11.36 -0.48
N GLN A 69 -8.28 -11.91 -1.59
CA GLN A 69 -8.89 -11.13 -2.67
C GLN A 69 -10.20 -10.48 -2.22
N SER A 70 -10.56 -9.39 -2.89
CA SER A 70 -11.74 -8.57 -2.57
C SER A 70 -13.06 -9.34 -2.61
N ASP A 71 -13.12 -10.43 -3.36
CA ASP A 71 -14.33 -11.24 -3.55
C ASP A 71 -14.56 -12.23 -2.39
N ALA A 72 -13.58 -12.41 -1.51
CA ALA A 72 -13.71 -13.27 -0.35
C ALA A 72 -14.52 -12.57 0.77
N SER A 73 -15.17 -13.38 1.63
CA SER A 73 -15.88 -12.82 2.77
C SER A 73 -14.93 -12.06 3.72
N SER A 74 -15.43 -11.04 4.41
CA SER A 74 -14.63 -10.24 5.36
C SER A 74 -13.97 -11.08 6.46
N GLN A 75 -14.62 -12.19 6.85
CA GLN A 75 -14.07 -13.12 7.83
C GLN A 75 -12.91 -13.95 7.25
N ALA A 76 -13.00 -14.37 5.98
CA ALA A 76 -11.94 -15.09 5.29
C ALA A 76 -10.70 -14.19 5.06
N GLN A 77 -10.91 -12.94 4.66
CA GLN A 77 -9.85 -11.96 4.51
C GLN A 77 -9.11 -11.68 5.84
N LYS A 78 -9.88 -11.52 6.93
CA LYS A 78 -9.30 -11.32 8.27
C LYS A 78 -8.50 -12.54 8.74
N TRP A 79 -8.98 -13.76 8.44
CA TRP A 79 -8.25 -14.97 8.74
C TRP A 79 -6.98 -15.10 7.91
N ALA A 80 -7.05 -14.91 6.59
CA ALA A 80 -5.90 -14.98 5.69
C ALA A 80 -4.83 -13.93 6.02
N GLY A 81 -5.24 -12.73 6.45
CA GLY A 81 -4.34 -11.66 6.88
C GLY A 81 -3.41 -12.01 8.05
N GLN A 82 -3.71 -13.06 8.82
CA GLN A 82 -2.83 -13.54 9.89
C GLN A 82 -1.58 -14.26 9.38
N PHE A 83 -1.59 -14.72 8.14
CA PHE A 83 -0.52 -15.50 7.52
C PHE A 83 0.31 -14.69 6.52
N VAL A 84 0.00 -13.41 6.34
CA VAL A 84 0.63 -12.54 5.36
C VAL A 84 1.19 -11.30 6.03
N THR A 85 2.39 -10.92 5.63
CA THR A 85 3.03 -9.69 6.05
C THR A 85 3.33 -8.82 4.84
N THR A 86 3.23 -7.50 5.02
CA THR A 86 3.64 -6.56 3.97
C THR A 86 5.15 -6.42 4.00
N ALA A 87 5.81 -6.70 2.88
CA ALA A 87 7.24 -6.50 2.70
C ALA A 87 7.50 -5.43 1.63
N THR A 88 8.63 -4.74 1.79
CA THR A 88 9.10 -3.79 0.77
C THR A 88 9.47 -4.55 -0.51
N CYS A 89 8.96 -4.10 -1.65
CA CYS A 89 9.25 -4.72 -2.94
C CYS A 89 10.76 -4.64 -3.25
N PRO A 90 11.45 -5.77 -3.50
CA PRO A 90 12.90 -5.77 -3.76
C PRO A 90 13.29 -5.14 -5.11
N LEU A 91 12.34 -4.98 -6.04
CA LEU A 91 12.60 -4.38 -7.34
C LEU A 91 12.58 -2.86 -7.31
N CYS A 92 11.64 -2.26 -6.60
CA CYS A 92 11.47 -0.82 -6.52
C CYS A 92 11.83 -0.23 -5.15
N GLU A 93 12.24 -1.04 -4.19
CA GLU A 93 12.68 -0.62 -2.84
C GLU A 93 11.69 0.33 -2.13
N GLY A 94 10.39 0.15 -2.43
CA GLY A 94 9.32 0.98 -1.88
C GLY A 94 8.99 2.23 -2.69
N HIS A 95 9.79 2.62 -3.69
CA HIS A 95 9.57 3.85 -4.47
C HIS A 95 8.43 3.74 -5.50
N ARG A 96 7.96 2.52 -5.83
CA ARG A 96 6.86 2.29 -6.81
C ARG A 96 7.16 2.81 -8.22
N LEU A 97 8.43 3.01 -8.55
CA LEU A 97 8.93 3.50 -9.83
C LEU A 97 9.81 2.44 -10.49
N ASN A 98 9.87 2.45 -11.81
CA ASN A 98 10.83 1.63 -12.53
C ASN A 98 12.24 2.24 -12.43
N LYS A 99 13.27 1.42 -12.66
CA LYS A 99 14.67 1.86 -12.55
C LYS A 99 15.03 2.96 -13.56
N GLU A 100 14.37 2.96 -14.73
CA GLU A 100 14.62 3.93 -15.80
C GLU A 100 14.18 5.33 -15.38
N ALA A 101 13.05 5.46 -14.66
CA ALA A 101 12.57 6.75 -14.16
C ALA A 101 13.55 7.40 -13.17
N LEU A 102 14.35 6.61 -12.45
CA LEU A 102 15.31 7.10 -11.46
C LEU A 102 16.59 7.67 -12.08
N HIS A 103 16.81 7.48 -13.38
CA HIS A 103 17.96 8.06 -14.08
C HIS A 103 17.80 9.58 -14.34
N TYR A 104 16.58 10.08 -14.38
CA TYR A 104 16.34 11.52 -14.56
C TYR A 104 16.61 12.27 -13.27
N ARG A 105 17.56 13.22 -13.33
CA ARG A 105 17.99 14.00 -12.16
C ARG A 105 17.89 15.50 -12.43
N ILE A 106 17.44 16.25 -11.45
CA ILE A 106 17.44 17.71 -11.43
C ILE A 106 18.20 18.14 -10.18
N ALA A 107 19.21 18.96 -10.30
CA ALA A 107 20.09 19.37 -9.20
C ALA A 107 20.62 18.16 -8.39
N GLY A 108 20.98 17.07 -9.08
CA GLY A 108 21.52 15.86 -8.47
C GLY A 108 20.49 14.90 -7.85
N LYS A 109 19.22 15.27 -7.72
CA LYS A 109 18.14 14.47 -7.14
C LYS A 109 17.22 13.89 -8.19
N ASN A 110 16.79 12.63 -8.01
CA ASN A 110 15.75 11.99 -8.80
C ASN A 110 14.38 12.13 -8.14
N ILE A 111 13.34 11.65 -8.79
CA ILE A 111 11.96 11.76 -8.30
C ILE A 111 11.72 10.97 -7.00
N ALA A 112 12.42 9.86 -6.77
CA ALA A 112 12.31 9.09 -5.52
C ALA A 112 12.98 9.86 -4.37
N ASP A 113 14.20 10.40 -4.61
CA ASP A 113 14.90 11.24 -3.63
C ASP A 113 14.02 12.41 -3.16
N LEU A 114 13.28 13.03 -4.09
CA LEU A 114 12.38 14.15 -3.79
C LEU A 114 11.09 13.69 -3.07
N ALA A 115 10.57 12.52 -3.43
CA ALA A 115 9.37 11.98 -2.80
C ALA A 115 9.59 11.49 -1.35
N ASP A 116 10.83 11.14 -1.02
CA ASP A 116 11.22 10.71 0.33
C ASP A 116 11.55 11.85 1.28
N MET A 117 11.77 13.06 0.76
CA MET A 117 11.96 14.26 1.58
C MET A 117 10.71 14.61 2.36
N ASP A 118 10.89 15.20 3.53
CA ASP A 118 9.81 15.89 4.22
C ASP A 118 9.29 17.05 3.37
N ILE A 119 8.00 17.34 3.46
CA ILE A 119 7.35 18.41 2.66
C ILE A 119 8.03 19.76 2.87
N SER A 120 8.51 20.07 4.10
CA SER A 120 9.29 21.28 4.38
C SER A 120 10.58 21.33 3.57
N GLU A 121 11.36 20.25 3.58
CA GLU A 121 12.62 20.16 2.81
C GLU A 121 12.37 20.22 1.30
N LEU A 122 11.32 19.52 0.84
CA LEU A 122 10.92 19.55 -0.56
C LEU A 122 10.49 20.95 -1.01
N TYR A 123 9.75 21.67 -0.15
CA TYR A 123 9.33 23.05 -0.42
C TYR A 123 10.54 23.99 -0.57
N GLU A 124 11.51 23.90 0.34
CA GLU A 124 12.75 24.65 0.27
C GLU A 124 13.55 24.30 -1.00
N TRP A 125 13.67 23.02 -1.33
CA TRP A 125 14.36 22.59 -2.54
C TRP A 125 13.69 23.15 -3.81
N VAL A 126 12.35 23.09 -3.91
CA VAL A 126 11.61 23.63 -5.07
C VAL A 126 11.77 25.15 -5.19
N ASN A 127 11.91 25.86 -4.08
CA ASN A 127 12.13 27.31 -4.11
C ASN A 127 13.51 27.68 -4.71
N HIS A 128 14.53 26.83 -4.52
CA HIS A 128 15.88 27.08 -4.97
C HIS A 128 16.28 26.34 -6.26
N VAL A 129 15.45 25.39 -6.75
CA VAL A 129 15.78 24.54 -7.89
C VAL A 129 16.08 25.35 -9.18
N GLU A 130 15.49 26.52 -9.35
CA GLU A 130 15.72 27.38 -10.50
C GLU A 130 17.17 27.86 -10.64
N GLU A 131 17.91 27.92 -9.55
CA GLU A 131 19.34 28.29 -9.54
C GLU A 131 20.20 27.30 -10.35
N TYR A 132 19.75 26.02 -10.38
CA TYR A 132 20.43 24.91 -11.07
C TYR A 132 19.94 24.72 -12.52
N LEU A 133 18.91 25.45 -12.96
CA LEU A 133 18.33 25.31 -14.29
C LEU A 133 18.92 26.29 -15.29
N SER A 134 19.10 25.85 -16.53
CA SER A 134 19.45 26.75 -17.64
C SER A 134 18.29 27.73 -17.94
N PRO A 135 18.55 28.88 -18.62
CA PRO A 135 17.48 29.84 -18.94
C PRO A 135 16.34 29.24 -19.73
N GLN A 136 16.60 28.29 -20.61
CA GLN A 136 15.56 27.58 -21.37
C GLN A 136 14.74 26.66 -20.45
N GLN A 137 15.39 25.89 -19.57
CA GLN A 137 14.71 25.02 -18.63
C GLN A 137 13.84 25.81 -17.65
N ARG A 138 14.33 26.96 -17.14
CA ARG A 138 13.52 27.85 -16.26
C ARG A 138 12.24 28.30 -16.95
N LYS A 139 12.32 28.69 -18.23
CA LYS A 139 11.15 29.13 -18.99
C LYS A 139 10.11 28.00 -19.15
N ILE A 140 10.58 26.77 -19.39
CA ILE A 140 9.70 25.60 -19.51
C ILE A 140 9.10 25.22 -18.16
N ALA A 141 9.86 25.28 -17.08
CA ALA A 141 9.45 24.82 -15.76
C ALA A 141 8.64 25.85 -14.96
N ALA A 142 8.62 27.13 -15.36
CA ALA A 142 8.08 28.25 -14.58
C ALA A 142 6.65 28.00 -14.05
N GLU A 143 5.71 27.65 -14.92
CA GLU A 143 4.32 27.40 -14.53
C GLU A 143 4.18 26.14 -13.68
N ILE A 144 4.96 25.09 -13.98
CA ILE A 144 4.96 23.84 -13.23
C ILE A 144 5.49 24.08 -11.82
N LEU A 145 6.62 24.77 -11.69
CA LEU A 145 7.22 25.07 -10.39
C LEU A 145 6.32 25.97 -9.54
N LYS A 146 5.65 26.93 -10.15
CA LYS A 146 4.68 27.79 -9.47
C LYS A 146 3.54 26.96 -8.87
N GLU A 147 2.97 26.04 -9.64
CA GLU A 147 1.90 25.16 -9.16
C GLU A 147 2.37 24.21 -8.06
N ILE A 148 3.56 23.63 -8.20
CA ILE A 148 4.15 22.77 -7.16
C ILE A 148 4.39 23.56 -5.87
N ARG A 149 4.96 24.77 -5.94
CA ARG A 149 5.17 25.63 -4.77
C ARG A 149 3.85 25.92 -4.04
N ASN A 150 2.81 26.29 -4.78
CA ASN A 150 1.51 26.57 -4.20
C ASN A 150 0.96 25.34 -3.45
N ARG A 151 1.01 24.18 -4.05
CA ARG A 151 0.50 22.94 -3.43
C ARG A 151 1.31 22.52 -2.21
N LEU A 152 2.63 22.63 -2.25
CA LEU A 152 3.49 22.34 -1.10
C LEU A 152 3.26 23.37 0.02
N HIS A 153 3.10 24.64 -0.32
CA HIS A 153 2.79 25.69 0.67
C HIS A 153 1.50 25.38 1.42
N PHE A 154 0.42 24.98 0.72
CA PHE A 154 -0.82 24.59 1.40
C PHE A 154 -0.63 23.40 2.35
N LEU A 155 0.21 22.42 2.01
CA LEU A 155 0.51 21.30 2.90
C LEU A 155 1.27 21.77 4.15
N VAL A 156 2.20 22.71 4.00
CA VAL A 156 2.90 23.33 5.13
C VAL A 156 1.93 24.13 6.00
N ASP A 157 1.04 24.93 5.40
CA ASP A 157 0.07 25.77 6.11
C ASP A 157 -0.90 24.96 6.99
N VAL A 158 -1.27 23.76 6.55
CA VAL A 158 -2.12 22.86 7.35
C VAL A 158 -1.31 22.00 8.35
N GLY A 159 0.00 22.25 8.50
CA GLY A 159 0.87 21.57 9.46
C GLY A 159 1.16 20.12 9.09
N LEU A 160 1.39 19.85 7.80
CA LEU A 160 1.80 18.53 7.28
C LEU A 160 3.24 18.53 6.74
N ASP A 161 4.03 19.47 7.20
CA ASP A 161 5.41 19.71 6.79
C ASP A 161 6.36 18.54 7.04
N TYR A 162 6.06 17.72 8.05
CA TYR A 162 6.82 16.53 8.44
C TYR A 162 6.51 15.26 7.65
N LEU A 163 5.48 15.27 6.78
CA LEU A 163 5.14 14.13 5.93
C LEU A 163 6.02 14.08 4.69
N SER A 164 6.21 12.86 4.14
CA SER A 164 6.80 12.68 2.82
C SER A 164 5.74 12.26 1.79
N LEU A 165 5.98 12.59 0.50
CA LEU A 165 5.06 12.19 -0.58
C LEU A 165 5.02 10.67 -0.80
N ASN A 166 6.08 9.96 -0.42
CA ASN A 166 6.18 8.51 -0.54
C ASN A 166 5.42 7.76 0.57
N ARG A 167 4.95 8.45 1.59
CA ARG A 167 4.23 7.82 2.71
C ARG A 167 2.95 7.14 2.23
N ALA A 168 2.75 5.88 2.61
CA ALA A 168 1.57 5.12 2.23
C ALA A 168 0.31 5.70 2.88
N SER A 169 -0.75 5.91 2.11
CA SER A 169 -2.02 6.50 2.60
C SER A 169 -2.67 5.70 3.73
N ALA A 170 -2.46 4.37 3.76
CA ALA A 170 -2.97 3.51 4.84
C ALA A 170 -2.30 3.77 6.20
N THR A 171 -1.15 4.46 6.24
CA THR A 171 -0.43 4.82 7.47
C THR A 171 -0.79 6.19 8.00
N LEU A 172 -1.62 6.95 7.28
CA LEU A 172 -2.06 8.27 7.68
C LEU A 172 -3.09 8.17 8.81
N SER A 173 -2.97 9.03 9.80
CA SER A 173 -4.01 9.22 10.82
C SER A 173 -5.26 9.89 10.22
N GLY A 174 -6.38 9.78 10.92
CA GLY A 174 -7.62 10.46 10.51
C GLY A 174 -7.44 11.98 10.34
N GLY A 175 -6.74 12.63 11.27
CA GLY A 175 -6.44 14.07 11.22
C GLY A 175 -5.52 14.45 10.05
N GLU A 176 -4.49 13.65 9.74
CA GLU A 176 -3.62 13.86 8.56
C GLU A 176 -4.41 13.76 7.26
N SER A 177 -5.25 12.72 7.12
CA SER A 177 -6.10 12.52 5.94
C SER A 177 -7.08 13.68 5.75
N GLN A 178 -7.66 14.20 6.84
CA GLN A 178 -8.57 15.35 6.78
C GLN A 178 -7.83 16.63 6.38
N ARG A 179 -6.64 16.89 6.93
CA ARG A 179 -5.82 18.05 6.55
C ARG A 179 -5.35 17.99 5.09
N ILE A 180 -5.00 16.82 4.56
CA ILE A 180 -4.69 16.64 3.13
C ILE A 180 -5.90 17.02 2.27
N ARG A 181 -7.11 16.57 2.64
CA ARG A 181 -8.35 16.95 1.93
C ARG A 181 -8.59 18.46 1.98
N LEU A 182 -8.39 19.07 3.14
CA LEU A 182 -8.53 20.51 3.33
C LEU A 182 -7.54 21.28 2.43
N ALA A 183 -6.25 20.91 2.44
CA ALA A 183 -5.23 21.50 1.59
C ALA A 183 -5.58 21.36 0.09
N THR A 184 -6.12 20.21 -0.32
CA THR A 184 -6.55 19.98 -1.70
C THR A 184 -7.73 20.86 -2.09
N GLN A 185 -8.71 21.06 -1.21
CA GLN A 185 -9.89 21.88 -1.46
C GLN A 185 -9.53 23.38 -1.55
N ILE A 186 -8.76 23.88 -0.56
CA ILE A 186 -8.30 25.29 -0.55
C ILE A 186 -7.33 25.54 -1.70
N GLY A 187 -6.41 24.59 -1.95
CA GLY A 187 -5.42 24.67 -3.02
C GLY A 187 -6.01 24.69 -4.44
N SER A 188 -7.26 24.25 -4.62
CA SER A 188 -7.95 24.33 -5.91
C SER A 188 -8.24 25.77 -6.36
N GLN A 189 -8.15 26.75 -5.46
CA GLN A 189 -8.41 28.18 -5.71
C GLN A 189 -9.72 28.45 -6.48
N LEU A 190 -10.71 27.57 -6.32
CA LEU A 190 -12.01 27.74 -6.98
C LEU A 190 -12.72 28.96 -6.38
N VAL A 191 -13.00 29.94 -7.22
CA VAL A 191 -13.73 31.16 -6.85
C VAL A 191 -15.23 30.86 -6.92
N ASN A 192 -16.03 31.45 -5.99
CA ASN A 192 -17.48 31.28 -5.92
C ASN A 192 -17.95 29.85 -5.55
N VAL A 193 -17.16 29.09 -4.81
CA VAL A 193 -17.54 27.79 -4.26
C VAL A 193 -17.70 27.89 -2.75
N LEU A 194 -18.81 27.38 -2.23
CA LEU A 194 -19.04 27.25 -0.79
C LEU A 194 -18.45 25.91 -0.31
N TYR A 195 -17.48 25.96 0.58
CA TYR A 195 -16.93 24.78 1.22
C TYR A 195 -17.66 24.55 2.55
N ILE A 196 -18.30 23.41 2.70
CA ILE A 196 -18.91 22.97 3.96
C ILE A 196 -17.95 21.99 4.59
N LEU A 197 -17.39 22.36 5.74
CA LEU A 197 -16.41 21.56 6.47
C LEU A 197 -17.07 21.09 7.77
N ASP A 198 -17.02 19.79 8.02
CA ASP A 198 -17.43 19.17 9.28
C ASP A 198 -16.20 19.05 10.18
N GLU A 199 -16.26 19.70 11.35
CA GLU A 199 -15.17 19.73 12.35
C GLU A 199 -13.76 19.98 11.77
N PRO A 200 -13.53 21.09 11.02
CA PRO A 200 -12.26 21.32 10.30
C PRO A 200 -11.06 21.49 11.24
N SER A 201 -11.29 21.72 12.53
CA SER A 201 -10.25 21.88 13.56
C SER A 201 -9.72 20.55 14.11
N ILE A 202 -10.34 19.42 13.80
CA ILE A 202 -9.86 18.11 14.28
C ILE A 202 -8.41 17.87 13.82
N GLY A 203 -7.53 17.68 14.78
CA GLY A 203 -6.11 17.40 14.53
C GLY A 203 -5.26 18.64 14.21
N LEU A 204 -5.82 19.86 14.25
CA LEU A 204 -5.02 21.08 14.17
C LEU A 204 -4.34 21.36 15.52
N HIS A 205 -3.08 21.81 15.47
CA HIS A 205 -2.40 22.32 16.65
C HIS A 205 -3.10 23.59 17.15
N LEU A 206 -3.08 23.82 18.47
CA LEU A 206 -3.73 24.98 19.11
C LEU A 206 -3.36 26.33 18.45
N SER A 207 -2.14 26.47 17.93
CA SER A 207 -1.69 27.69 17.22
C SER A 207 -2.42 27.93 15.88
N LEU A 208 -2.99 26.88 15.25
CA LEU A 208 -3.71 26.98 13.98
C LEU A 208 -5.22 27.17 14.18
N ILE A 209 -5.75 26.83 15.36
CA ILE A 209 -7.17 27.03 15.69
C ILE A 209 -7.54 28.51 15.69
N HIS A 210 -6.66 29.38 16.13
CA HIS A 210 -6.91 30.84 16.14
C HIS A 210 -7.03 31.46 14.74
N ILE A 211 -6.49 30.80 13.70
CA ILE A 211 -6.62 31.28 12.31
C ILE A 211 -7.99 30.92 11.73
N SER A 212 -8.64 29.87 12.26
CA SER A 212 -9.94 29.38 11.79
C SER A 212 -11.14 29.96 12.58
N GLU A 213 -10.91 30.69 13.70
CA GLU A 213 -11.99 31.36 14.39
C GLU A 213 -12.51 32.52 13.52
N PRO A 214 -13.83 32.58 13.23
CA PRO A 214 -14.39 33.71 12.55
C PRO A 214 -14.19 34.95 13.41
N THR A 215 -13.53 35.96 12.87
CA THR A 215 -13.44 37.28 13.49
C THR A 215 -14.88 37.73 13.75
N ARG A 216 -15.34 37.68 14.99
CA ARG A 216 -16.61 38.28 15.38
C ARG A 216 -16.49 39.81 15.14
N LEU A 217 -17.18 40.26 14.11
CA LEU A 217 -17.47 41.67 13.90
C LEU A 217 -18.46 42.15 14.97
#